data_bf7082fa73afad4faad77900a5bc34b1
#
_entry.id   bf7082fa73afad4faad77900a5bc34b1
#
_cell.length_a   1.000
_cell.length_b   1.000
_cell.length_c   1.000
_cell.angle_alpha   90.00
_cell.angle_beta   90.00
_cell.angle_gamma   90.00
#
_symmetry.space_group_name_H-M   'P 1'
#
loop_
_entity.id
_entity.type
_entity.pdbx_description
1 polymer ?
#
loop_
_entity_poly.entity_id
_entity_poly.type
_entity_poly.pdbx_seq_one_letter_code
_entity_poly.pdbx_strand_id
1 'polypeptide(L)'
;MNELVGLEIERISGRFSQAVEKFLGNAPYLSDEHLPSIVSLQAIAEELDSGKVTPAMLAQFGLTHRALLKANPEAAAHDDEVDQIIERARAS
;
A
#
# COMPACT_ATOMS: atom_id res chain seq x y z
N MET A 1 2.82 3.24 -31.36
CA MET A 1 3.07 1.88 -30.91
C MET A 1 4.26 1.81 -29.97
N ASN A 2 5.39 2.37 -30.36
CA ASN A 2 6.58 2.39 -29.50
C ASN A 2 6.35 3.14 -28.19
N GLU A 3 5.54 4.19 -28.22
CA GLU A 3 5.21 4.95 -27.02
C GLU A 3 4.43 4.12 -26.00
N LEU A 4 3.50 3.31 -26.48
CA LEU A 4 2.72 2.43 -25.61
C LEU A 4 3.60 1.38 -24.93
N VAL A 5 4.53 0.80 -25.69
CA VAL A 5 5.47 -0.18 -25.16
C VAL A 5 6.40 0.48 -24.14
N GLY A 6 6.87 1.69 -24.43
CA GLY A 6 7.71 2.45 -23.50
C GLY A 6 6.98 2.79 -22.22
N LEU A 7 5.72 3.20 -22.31
CA LEU A 7 4.90 3.51 -21.15
C LEU A 7 4.64 2.26 -20.28
N GLU A 8 4.42 1.11 -20.92
CA GLU A 8 4.23 -0.14 -20.18
C GLU A 8 5.49 -0.54 -19.44
N ILE A 9 6.65 -0.38 -20.05
CA ILE A 9 7.93 -0.66 -19.39
C ILE A 9 8.14 0.27 -18.21
N GLU A 10 7.82 1.56 -18.36
CA GLU A 10 7.91 2.53 -17.27
C GLU A 10 6.95 2.20 -16.14
N ARG A 11 5.75 1.72 -16.45
CA ARG A 11 4.79 1.30 -15.43
C ARG A 11 5.27 0.09 -14.65
N ILE A 12 5.98 -0.81 -15.31
CA ILE A 12 6.54 -1.99 -14.64
C ILE A 12 7.75 -1.58 -13.81
N SER A 13 8.63 -0.74 -14.38
CA SER A 13 9.84 -0.29 -13.71
C SER A 13 9.53 0.88 -12.76
N GLY A 14 9.79 0.67 -11.48
CA GLY A 14 9.57 1.71 -10.47
C GLY A 14 8.12 1.95 -10.09
N ARG A 15 7.24 1.12 -10.58
CA ARG A 15 5.79 1.28 -10.41
C ARG A 15 5.36 1.26 -8.95
N PHE A 16 5.87 0.32 -8.19
CA PHE A 16 5.51 0.18 -6.77
C PHE A 16 6.10 1.31 -5.95
N SER A 17 7.34 1.67 -6.21
CA SER A 17 7.99 2.77 -5.50
C SER A 17 7.29 4.10 -5.77
N GLN A 18 6.88 4.35 -7.01
CA GLN A 18 6.16 5.57 -7.35
C GLN A 18 4.81 5.65 -6.64
N ALA A 19 4.11 4.52 -6.56
CA ALA A 19 2.83 4.47 -5.85
C ALA A 19 3.01 4.76 -4.36
N VAL A 20 4.07 4.22 -3.76
CA VAL A 20 4.39 4.46 -2.35
C VAL A 20 4.70 5.93 -2.12
N GLU A 21 5.53 6.54 -2.96
CA GLU A 21 5.87 7.95 -2.83
C GLU A 21 4.63 8.85 -2.92
N LYS A 22 3.76 8.54 -3.83
CA LYS A 22 2.51 9.28 -3.99
C LYS A 22 1.63 9.12 -2.75
N PHE A 23 1.52 7.91 -2.24
CA PHE A 23 0.78 7.64 -1.02
C PHE A 23 1.34 8.45 0.15
N LEU A 24 2.66 8.41 0.35
CA LEU A 24 3.30 9.13 1.45
C LEU A 24 3.12 10.64 1.33
N GLY A 25 3.17 11.17 0.10
CA GLY A 25 2.94 12.59 -0.13
C GLY A 25 1.52 13.04 0.21
N ASN A 26 0.58 12.12 0.22
CA ASN A 26 -0.82 12.40 0.55
C ASN A 26 -1.21 11.92 1.94
N ALA A 27 -0.24 11.61 2.79
CA ALA A 27 -0.48 11.04 4.12
C ALA A 27 0.15 11.90 5.23
N PRO A 28 -0.29 13.15 5.42
CA PRO A 28 0.28 14.03 6.44
C PRO A 28 0.01 13.56 7.87
N TYR A 29 -0.89 12.60 8.05
CA TYR A 29 -1.20 12.03 9.36
C TYR A 29 -0.12 11.06 9.84
N LEU A 30 0.80 10.65 8.97
CA LEU A 30 1.89 9.77 9.36
C LEU A 30 2.96 10.55 10.13
N SER A 31 3.47 9.95 11.20
CA SER A 31 4.45 10.56 12.07
C SER A 31 5.67 9.65 12.24
N ASP A 32 6.61 10.08 13.07
CA ASP A 32 7.86 9.34 13.28
C ASP A 32 7.63 7.91 13.80
N GLU A 33 6.54 7.69 14.53
CA GLU A 33 6.21 6.35 15.03
C GLU A 33 5.90 5.37 13.90
N HIS A 34 5.57 5.87 12.72
CA HIS A 34 5.27 5.06 11.54
C HIS A 34 6.50 4.79 10.66
N LEU A 35 7.66 5.37 11.00
CA LEU A 35 8.86 5.23 10.17
C LEU A 35 9.26 3.78 9.88
N PRO A 36 9.25 2.86 10.86
CA PRO A 36 9.60 1.46 10.55
C PRO A 36 8.69 0.86 9.48
N SER A 37 7.40 1.14 9.55
CA SER A 37 6.45 0.63 8.55
C SER A 37 6.64 1.32 7.20
N ILE A 38 6.93 2.60 7.20
CA ILE A 38 7.21 3.35 5.98
C ILE A 38 8.44 2.79 5.27
N VAL A 39 9.52 2.58 6.01
CA VAL A 39 10.75 2.02 5.45
C VAL A 39 10.52 0.60 4.92
N SER A 40 9.74 -0.21 5.65
CA SER A 40 9.38 -1.55 5.19
C SER A 40 8.59 -1.50 3.89
N LEU A 41 7.63 -0.59 3.80
CA LEU A 41 6.83 -0.44 2.58
C LEU A 41 7.71 -0.03 1.39
N GLN A 42 8.62 0.89 1.61
CA GLN A 42 9.55 1.34 0.57
C GLN A 42 10.47 0.19 0.11
N ALA A 43 10.99 -0.58 1.05
CA ALA A 43 11.86 -1.71 0.74
C ALA A 43 11.13 -2.79 -0.05
N ILE A 44 9.90 -3.11 0.34
CA ILE A 44 9.08 -4.08 -0.38
C ILE A 44 8.79 -3.58 -1.79
N ALA A 45 8.47 -2.29 -1.92
CA ALA A 45 8.20 -1.70 -3.23
C ALA A 45 9.41 -1.82 -4.15
N GLU A 46 10.62 -1.59 -3.64
CA GLU A 46 11.85 -1.72 -4.41
C GLU A 46 12.06 -3.16 -4.88
N GLU A 47 11.81 -4.13 -4.02
CA GLU A 47 11.91 -5.54 -4.39
C GLU A 47 10.91 -5.91 -5.47
N LEU A 48 9.68 -5.43 -5.35
CA LEU A 48 8.66 -5.66 -6.36
C LEU A 48 9.04 -5.02 -7.70
N ASP A 49 9.60 -3.81 -7.65
CA ASP A 49 10.05 -3.11 -8.86
C ASP A 49 11.21 -3.83 -9.53
N SER A 50 12.02 -4.57 -8.77
CA SER A 50 13.13 -5.35 -9.33
C SER A 50 12.67 -6.62 -10.05
N GLY A 51 11.38 -6.89 -10.05
CA GLY A 51 10.81 -8.05 -10.70
C GLY A 51 10.56 -9.24 -9.79
N LYS A 52 10.88 -9.12 -8.52
CA LYS A 52 10.64 -10.19 -7.53
C LYS A 52 9.22 -10.17 -7.03
N VAL A 53 8.27 -10.34 -7.95
CA VAL A 53 6.85 -10.29 -7.63
C VAL A 53 6.36 -11.71 -7.30
N THR A 54 6.09 -11.92 -6.01
CA THR A 54 5.52 -13.18 -5.52
C THR A 54 4.24 -12.88 -4.78
N PRO A 55 3.33 -13.87 -4.63
CA PRO A 55 2.13 -13.66 -3.82
C PRO A 55 2.44 -13.22 -2.40
N ALA A 56 3.51 -13.76 -1.79
CA ALA A 56 3.91 -13.37 -0.44
C ALA A 56 4.33 -11.91 -0.37
N MET A 57 5.13 -11.45 -1.34
CA MET A 57 5.57 -10.05 -1.39
C MET A 57 4.40 -9.10 -1.60
N LEU A 58 3.50 -9.45 -2.50
CA LEU A 58 2.29 -8.64 -2.74
C LEU A 58 1.41 -8.58 -1.50
N ALA A 59 1.27 -9.69 -0.79
CA ALA A 59 0.51 -9.73 0.46
C ALA A 59 1.14 -8.83 1.52
N GLN A 60 2.45 -8.88 1.67
CA GLN A 60 3.18 -8.03 2.62
C GLN A 60 3.05 -6.55 2.25
N PHE A 61 3.15 -6.24 0.96
CA PHE A 61 2.96 -4.88 0.47
C PHE A 61 1.59 -4.34 0.87
N GLY A 62 0.55 -5.12 0.60
CA GLY A 62 -0.81 -4.74 0.93
C GLY A 62 -1.05 -4.60 2.43
N LEU A 63 -0.53 -5.52 3.24
CA LEU A 63 -0.68 -5.47 4.69
C LEU A 63 0.01 -4.25 5.29
N THR A 64 1.21 -3.95 4.83
CA THR A 64 1.97 -2.80 5.32
C THR A 64 1.28 -1.49 4.93
N HIS A 65 0.79 -1.40 3.70
CA HIS A 65 0.03 -0.24 3.24
C HIS A 65 -1.24 -0.05 4.07
N ARG A 66 -1.97 -1.12 4.33
CA ARG A 66 -3.18 -1.08 5.14
C ARG A 66 -2.91 -0.60 6.56
N ALA A 67 -1.81 -1.08 7.14
CA ALA A 67 -1.42 -0.66 8.49
C ALA A 67 -1.20 0.85 8.54
N LEU A 68 -0.56 1.40 7.52
CA LEU A 68 -0.34 2.85 7.44
C LEU A 68 -1.64 3.61 7.16
N LEU A 69 -2.53 3.05 6.35
CA LEU A 69 -3.83 3.66 6.09
C LEU A 69 -4.67 3.79 7.36
N LYS A 70 -4.56 2.84 8.27
CA LYS A 70 -5.31 2.87 9.52
C LYS A 70 -4.91 4.04 10.43
N ALA A 71 -3.75 4.63 10.20
CA ALA A 71 -3.34 5.82 10.93
C ALA A 71 -4.15 7.06 10.52
N ASN A 72 -4.82 7.02 9.36
CA ASN A 72 -5.71 8.08 8.93
C ASN A 72 -7.01 7.99 9.72
N PRO A 73 -7.40 9.05 10.46
CA PRO A 73 -8.62 9.00 11.28
C PRO A 73 -9.88 8.66 10.48
N GLU A 74 -10.00 9.17 9.26
CA GLU A 74 -11.15 8.89 8.41
C GLU A 74 -11.20 7.45 7.95
N ALA A 75 -10.06 6.90 7.54
CA ALA A 75 -9.98 5.51 7.10
C ALA A 75 -10.22 4.55 8.26
N ALA A 76 -9.72 4.86 9.46
CA ALA A 76 -9.94 4.04 10.64
C ALA A 76 -11.41 3.97 11.02
N ALA A 77 -12.11 5.11 10.97
CA ALA A 77 -13.54 5.15 11.25
C ALA A 77 -14.34 4.32 10.24
N HIS A 78 -13.94 4.39 8.98
CA HIS A 78 -14.58 3.64 7.91
C HIS A 78 -14.36 2.13 8.06
N ASP A 79 -13.15 1.73 8.44
CA ASP A 79 -12.83 0.32 8.69
C ASP A 79 -13.64 -0.23 9.86
N ASP A 80 -13.86 0.55 10.90
CA ASP A 80 -14.68 0.14 12.04
C ASP A 80 -16.11 -0.17 11.61
N GLU A 81 -16.68 0.63 10.72
CA GLU A 81 -18.02 0.38 10.18
C GLU A 81 -18.08 -0.94 9.43
N VAL A 82 -17.07 -1.21 8.60
CA VAL A 82 -17.01 -2.44 7.83
C VAL A 82 -16.88 -3.64 8.76
N ASP A 83 -16.03 -3.55 9.78
CA ASP A 83 -15.85 -4.62 10.75
C ASP A 83 -17.15 -4.92 11.51
N GLN A 84 -17.90 -3.89 11.89
CA GLN A 84 -19.20 -4.06 12.54
C GLN A 84 -20.20 -4.77 11.65
N ILE A 85 -20.22 -4.44 10.37
CA ILE A 85 -21.12 -5.09 9.40
C ILE A 85 -20.75 -6.57 9.27
N ILE A 86 -19.47 -6.88 9.19
CA ILE A 86 -18.98 -8.26 9.08
C ILE A 86 -19.33 -9.04 10.33
N GLU A 87 -19.15 -8.49 11.51
CA GLU A 87 -19.49 -9.14 12.76
C GLU A 87 -20.98 -9.43 12.87
N ARG A 88 -21.83 -8.51 12.46
CA ARG A 88 -23.26 -8.70 12.43
C ARG A 88 -23.64 -9.84 11.48
N ALA A 89 -23.02 -9.90 10.33
CA ALA A 89 -23.24 -10.96 9.37
C ALA A 89 -22.84 -12.33 9.94
N ARG A 90 -21.77 -12.39 10.71
CA ARG A 90 -21.32 -13.61 11.36
C ARG A 90 -22.22 -14.03 12.52
N ALA A 91 -22.77 -13.06 13.23
CA ALA A 91 -23.63 -13.32 14.38
C ALA A 91 -25.02 -13.85 13.97
N SER A 92 -25.44 -13.56 12.76
CA SER A 92 -26.70 -14.01 12.23
C SER A 92 -26.56 -15.30 11.45
#